data_828c8c5863583abb13ff11e0032c5a70
#
_entry.id   828c8c5863583abb13ff11e0032c5a70
#
_cell.length_a   1.000
_cell.length_b   1.000
_cell.length_c   1.000
_cell.angle_alpha   90.00
_cell.angle_beta   90.00
_cell.angle_gamma   90.00
#
_symmetry.space_group_name_H-M   'P 1'
#
loop_
_entity.id
_entity.type
_entity.pdbx_description
1 polymer ?
#
loop_
_entity_poly.entity_id
_entity_poly.type
_entity_poly.pdbx_seq_one_letter_code
_entity_poly.pdbx_strand_id
1 'polypeptide(L)'
;MLFRSQPAFAAMLRLAKTGRVNVKISGYLKFARTPYPFEDCRPFVRALVDAFTLDHCLWASDWPYLRASERQDYGPLVQLAGHLFPDADDRRKLFWDTPCRLFGFPR
;
A
#
# COMPACT_ATOMS: atom_id res chain seq x y z
N MET A 1 -3.24 -13.76 -14.77
CA MET A 1 -3.60 -12.48 -15.40
C MET A 1 -2.55 -11.45 -15.05
N LEU A 2 -2.11 -10.72 -16.05
CA LEU A 2 -1.14 -9.65 -15.83
C LEU A 2 -1.86 -8.46 -15.21
N PHE A 3 -1.55 -8.16 -13.95
CA PHE A 3 -2.21 -7.08 -13.20
C PHE A 3 -2.07 -5.72 -13.90
N ARG A 4 -0.95 -5.47 -14.57
CA ARG A 4 -0.71 -4.20 -15.29
C ARG A 4 -1.64 -4.01 -16.50
N SER A 5 -2.26 -5.08 -17.00
CA SER A 5 -3.20 -4.98 -18.10
C SER A 5 -4.63 -4.66 -17.68
N GLN A 6 -4.91 -4.62 -16.38
CA GLN A 6 -6.23 -4.19 -15.89
C GLN A 6 -6.40 -2.68 -16.13
N PRO A 7 -7.45 -2.26 -16.86
CA PRO A 7 -7.56 -0.84 -17.25
C PRO A 7 -7.60 0.13 -16.07
N ALA A 8 -8.34 -0.22 -15.01
CA ALA A 8 -8.45 0.65 -13.83
C ALA A 8 -7.10 0.79 -13.12
N PHE A 9 -6.37 -0.30 -12.96
CA PHE A 9 -5.07 -0.28 -12.32
C PHE A 9 -4.05 0.48 -13.17
N ALA A 10 -4.06 0.25 -14.48
CA ALA A 10 -3.19 0.97 -15.41
C ALA A 10 -3.46 2.48 -15.35
N ALA A 11 -4.73 2.88 -15.28
CA ALA A 11 -5.11 4.28 -15.13
C ALA A 11 -4.56 4.89 -13.84
N MET A 12 -4.64 4.14 -12.74
CA MET A 12 -4.09 4.57 -11.46
C MET A 12 -2.56 4.77 -11.54
N LEU A 13 -1.85 3.84 -12.16
CA LEU A 13 -0.40 3.97 -12.35
C LEU A 13 -0.01 5.20 -13.15
N ARG A 14 -0.82 5.59 -14.13
CA ARG A 14 -0.57 6.79 -14.92
C ARG A 14 -0.64 8.07 -14.10
N LEU A 15 -1.43 8.08 -13.02
CA LEU A 15 -1.52 9.25 -12.12
C LEU A 15 -0.20 9.58 -11.43
N ALA A 16 0.71 8.61 -11.33
CA ALA A 16 2.04 8.83 -10.76
C ALA A 16 2.81 9.93 -11.50
N LYS A 17 2.59 10.06 -12.81
CA LYS A 17 3.28 11.05 -13.62
C LYS A 17 2.93 12.49 -13.28
N THR A 18 1.80 12.72 -12.62
CA THR A 18 1.39 14.07 -12.22
C THR A 18 2.20 14.61 -11.04
N GLY A 19 2.78 13.74 -10.23
CA GLY A 19 3.48 14.12 -9.00
C GLY A 19 2.56 14.65 -7.90
N ARG A 20 1.24 14.57 -8.08
CA ARG A 20 0.24 15.15 -7.17
C ARG A 20 -0.59 14.12 -6.41
N VAL A 21 -0.41 12.86 -6.72
CA VAL A 21 -1.22 11.77 -6.16
C VAL A 21 -0.38 10.94 -5.21
N ASN A 22 -0.93 10.65 -4.05
CA ASN A 22 -0.31 9.79 -3.05
C ASN A 22 -1.20 8.56 -2.83
N VAL A 23 -0.59 7.44 -2.53
CA VAL A 23 -1.28 6.15 -2.43
C VAL A 23 -1.16 5.60 -1.01
N LYS A 24 -2.29 5.25 -0.42
CA LYS A 24 -2.32 4.47 0.82
C LYS A 24 -2.21 2.99 0.46
N ILE A 25 -1.19 2.35 0.96
CA ILE A 25 -1.00 0.91 0.79
C ILE A 25 -1.83 0.21 1.87
N SER A 26 -3.04 -0.22 1.51
CA SER A 26 -4.01 -0.78 2.45
C SER A 26 -5.09 -1.59 1.73
N GLY A 27 -6.04 -2.15 2.49
CA GLY A 27 -7.23 -2.78 1.94
C GLY A 27 -7.01 -4.14 1.31
N TYR A 28 -5.96 -4.85 1.71
CA TYR A 28 -5.57 -6.13 1.09
C TYR A 28 -6.70 -7.14 1.03
N LEU A 29 -7.45 -7.30 2.13
CA LEU A 29 -8.51 -8.31 2.22
C LEU A 29 -9.61 -8.08 1.17
N LYS A 30 -9.83 -6.83 0.76
CA LYS A 30 -10.86 -6.48 -0.23
C LYS A 30 -10.44 -6.86 -1.65
N PHE A 31 -9.15 -6.97 -1.91
CA PHE A 31 -8.63 -7.21 -3.25
C PHE A 31 -7.99 -8.58 -3.40
N ALA A 32 -7.45 -9.14 -2.32
CA ALA A 32 -6.75 -10.42 -2.34
C ALA A 32 -7.71 -11.57 -2.60
N ARG A 33 -7.26 -12.52 -3.41
CA ARG A 33 -7.94 -13.81 -3.62
C ARG A 33 -7.31 -14.92 -2.76
N THR A 34 -6.10 -14.68 -2.26
CA THR A 34 -5.40 -15.59 -1.35
C THR A 34 -5.51 -15.09 0.07
N PRO A 35 -5.47 -16.00 1.07
CA PRO A 35 -5.50 -15.59 2.47
C PRO A 35 -4.22 -14.86 2.87
N TYR A 36 -4.22 -14.29 4.10
CA TYR A 36 -3.01 -13.70 4.66
C TYR A 36 -1.82 -14.65 4.50
N PRO A 37 -0.66 -14.19 4.04
CA PRO A 37 -0.21 -12.80 3.87
C PRO A 37 -0.49 -12.17 2.50
N PHE A 38 -1.55 -12.55 1.83
CA PHE A 38 -2.03 -11.92 0.60
C PHE A 38 -0.99 -11.87 -0.51
N GLU A 39 -0.39 -13.02 -0.82
CA GLU A 39 0.73 -13.10 -1.79
C GLU A 39 0.35 -12.58 -3.18
N ASP A 40 -0.91 -12.72 -3.58
CA ASP A 40 -1.38 -12.24 -4.87
C ASP A 40 -1.43 -10.71 -4.96
N CYS A 41 -1.36 -10.01 -3.83
CA CYS A 41 -1.29 -8.55 -3.80
C CYS A 41 0.13 -8.00 -4.00
N ARG A 42 1.17 -8.82 -3.80
CA ARG A 42 2.57 -8.36 -3.91
C ARG A 42 2.89 -7.68 -5.22
N PRO A 43 2.53 -8.24 -6.38
CA PRO A 43 2.82 -7.57 -7.65
C PRO A 43 2.17 -6.20 -7.78
N PHE A 44 0.96 -6.05 -7.24
CA PHE A 44 0.27 -4.75 -7.24
C PHE A 44 0.99 -3.72 -6.37
N VAL A 45 1.38 -4.13 -5.16
CA VAL A 45 2.15 -3.25 -4.25
C VAL A 45 3.46 -2.84 -4.89
N ARG A 46 4.17 -3.79 -5.48
CA ARG A 46 5.44 -3.52 -6.16
C ARG A 46 5.26 -2.52 -7.29
N ALA A 47 4.23 -2.71 -8.11
CA ALA A 47 3.94 -1.81 -9.22
C ALA A 47 3.60 -0.40 -8.74
N LEU A 48 2.85 -0.27 -7.64
CA LEU A 48 2.53 1.03 -7.04
C LEU A 48 3.79 1.74 -6.55
N VAL A 49 4.65 1.03 -5.83
CA VAL A 49 5.88 1.61 -5.32
C VAL A 49 6.83 1.99 -6.47
N ASP A 50 6.93 1.16 -7.50
CA ASP A 50 7.77 1.47 -8.66
C ASP A 50 7.28 2.72 -9.39
N ALA A 51 5.97 2.91 -9.50
CA ALA A 51 5.39 4.04 -10.22
C ALA A 51 5.39 5.33 -9.39
N PHE A 52 4.94 5.25 -8.12
CA PHE A 52 4.75 6.43 -7.28
C PHE A 52 5.97 6.79 -6.44
N THR A 53 6.87 5.87 -6.21
CA THR A 53 7.96 5.90 -5.24
C THR A 53 7.44 5.99 -3.80
N LEU A 54 8.27 5.64 -2.83
CA LEU A 54 7.88 5.67 -1.43
C LEU A 54 7.62 7.09 -0.91
N ASP A 55 8.10 8.11 -1.62
CA ASP A 55 7.81 9.49 -1.27
C ASP A 55 6.33 9.85 -1.51
N HIS A 56 5.62 9.04 -2.26
CA HIS A 56 4.19 9.20 -2.53
C HIS A 56 3.35 8.01 -2.06
N CYS A 57 3.92 7.16 -1.23
CA CYS A 57 3.21 6.01 -0.65
C CYS A 57 3.23 6.10 0.86
N LEU A 58 2.12 5.74 1.49
CA LEU A 58 2.03 5.65 2.93
C LEU A 58 1.23 4.41 3.33
N TRP A 59 1.56 3.87 4.50
CA TRP A 59 0.85 2.73 5.06
C TRP A 59 -0.47 3.18 5.66
N ALA A 60 -1.49 2.31 5.55
CA ALA A 60 -2.74 2.49 6.26
C ALA A 60 -3.30 1.12 6.65
N SER A 61 -4.04 1.08 7.76
CA SER A 61 -4.64 -0.16 8.25
C SER A 61 -5.97 -0.49 7.60
N ASP A 62 -6.66 0.52 7.08
CA ASP A 62 -8.06 0.42 6.65
C ASP A 62 -9.01 0.13 7.82
N TRP A 63 -8.56 0.32 9.07
CA TRP A 63 -9.43 0.18 10.23
C TRP A 63 -10.62 1.15 10.12
N PRO A 64 -11.84 0.76 10.44
CA PRO A 64 -12.27 -0.45 11.11
C PRO A 64 -12.67 -1.62 10.18
N TYR A 65 -12.10 -1.73 9.02
CA TYR A 65 -12.27 -2.86 8.08
C TYR A 65 -13.72 -3.02 7.60
N LEU A 66 -14.34 -1.94 7.23
CA LEU A 66 -15.73 -1.95 6.75
C LEU A 66 -15.88 -2.87 5.55
N ARG A 67 -16.93 -3.71 5.57
CA ARG A 67 -17.24 -4.66 4.51
C ARG A 67 -16.17 -5.75 4.32
N ALA A 68 -15.32 -5.97 5.31
CA ALA A 68 -14.41 -7.11 5.27
C ALA A 68 -15.20 -8.42 5.39
N SER A 69 -14.87 -9.39 4.55
CA SER A 69 -15.52 -10.70 4.54
C SER A 69 -15.08 -11.59 5.70
N GLU A 70 -13.96 -11.28 6.33
CA GLU A 70 -13.36 -12.05 7.41
C GLU A 70 -12.83 -11.11 8.49
N ARG A 71 -12.58 -11.67 9.66
CA ARG A 71 -11.92 -10.94 10.73
C ARG A 71 -10.53 -10.50 10.30
N GLN A 72 -10.21 -9.25 10.61
CA GLN A 72 -8.89 -8.70 10.38
C GLN A 72 -8.35 -8.11 11.67
N ASP A 73 -7.08 -8.36 11.96
CA ASP A 73 -6.41 -7.82 13.15
C ASP A 73 -5.33 -6.82 12.71
N TYR A 74 -5.15 -5.80 13.53
CA TYR A 74 -4.23 -4.70 13.22
C TYR A 74 -2.76 -5.14 13.21
N GLY A 75 -2.37 -5.95 14.23
CA GLY A 75 -0.98 -6.39 14.38
C GLY A 75 -0.42 -7.11 13.14
N PRO A 76 -1.13 -8.14 12.62
CA PRO A 76 -0.69 -8.83 11.41
C PRO A 76 -0.52 -7.90 10.20
N LEU A 77 -1.32 -6.85 10.07
CA LEU A 77 -1.18 -5.88 8.97
C LEU A 77 0.09 -5.05 9.10
N VAL A 78 0.49 -4.70 10.33
CA VAL A 78 1.77 -4.03 10.56
C VAL A 78 2.93 -4.97 10.23
N GLN A 79 2.84 -6.25 10.64
CA GLN A 79 3.84 -7.25 10.33
C GLN A 79 3.96 -7.49 8.82
N LEU A 80 2.84 -7.47 8.11
CA LEU A 80 2.82 -7.61 6.65
C LEU A 80 3.69 -6.54 5.98
N ALA A 81 3.66 -5.32 6.48
CA ALA A 81 4.52 -4.26 5.95
C ALA A 81 6.01 -4.61 6.09
N GLY A 82 6.40 -5.32 7.15
CA GLY A 82 7.77 -5.80 7.31
C GLY A 82 8.16 -6.84 6.27
N HIS A 83 7.21 -7.68 5.84
CA HIS A 83 7.44 -8.67 4.77
C HIS A 83 7.51 -8.02 3.39
N LEU A 84 6.65 -7.05 3.14
CA LEU A 84 6.60 -6.35 1.85
C LEU A 84 7.76 -5.38 1.69
N PHE A 85 8.22 -4.78 2.78
CA PHE A 85 9.28 -3.77 2.81
C PHE A 85 10.34 -4.17 3.84
N PRO A 86 11.22 -5.13 3.49
CA PRO A 86 12.24 -5.62 4.44
C PRO A 86 13.31 -4.59 4.79
N ASP A 87 13.52 -3.59 3.94
CA ASP A 87 14.48 -2.51 4.19
C ASP A 87 13.90 -1.54 5.24
N ALA A 88 14.66 -1.25 6.28
CA ALA A 88 14.23 -0.38 7.37
C ALA A 88 14.01 1.06 6.91
N ASP A 89 14.80 1.55 5.96
CA ASP A 89 14.65 2.90 5.42
C ASP A 89 13.37 3.03 4.60
N ASP A 90 13.02 1.99 3.86
CA ASP A 90 11.76 1.94 3.12
C ASP A 90 10.57 1.99 4.06
N ARG A 91 10.60 1.20 5.15
CA ARG A 91 9.55 1.23 6.16
C ARG A 91 9.44 2.59 6.84
N ARG A 92 10.57 3.24 7.10
CA ARG A 92 10.57 4.58 7.69
C ARG A 92 9.87 5.59 6.79
N LYS A 93 10.11 5.54 5.49
CA LYS A 93 9.42 6.40 4.53
C LYS A 93 7.93 6.12 4.54
N LEU A 94 7.54 4.86 4.46
CA LEU A 94 6.14 4.44 4.36
C LEU A 94 5.33 4.80 5.61
N PHE A 95 5.90 4.58 6.80
CA PHE A 95 5.20 4.77 8.09
C PHE A 95 5.39 6.16 8.69
N TRP A 96 6.45 6.87 8.32
CA TRP A 96 6.83 8.08 9.04
C TRP A 96 7.09 9.27 8.13
N ASP A 97 8.10 9.21 7.27
CA ASP A 97 8.55 10.38 6.51
C ASP A 97 7.47 10.90 5.57
N THR A 98 6.86 10.03 4.78
CA THR A 98 5.82 10.43 3.83
C THR A 98 4.56 10.95 4.54
N PRO A 99 3.98 10.23 5.54
CA PRO A 99 2.83 10.78 6.25
C PRO A 99 3.13 12.09 6.99
N CYS A 100 4.30 12.23 7.59
CA CYS A 100 4.67 13.47 8.28
C CYS A 100 4.70 14.64 7.31
N ARG A 101 5.29 14.46 6.14
CA ARG A 101 5.35 15.51 5.13
C ARG A 101 3.96 15.87 4.61
N LEU A 102 3.13 14.86 4.29
CA LEU A 102 1.82 15.08 3.70
C LEU A 102 0.84 15.74 4.65
N PHE A 103 0.88 15.36 5.93
CA PHE A 103 -0.09 15.84 6.91
C PHE A 103 0.48 16.92 7.84
N GLY A 104 1.74 17.29 7.66
CA GLY A 104 2.35 18.34 8.45
C GLY A 104 2.62 17.96 9.91
N PHE A 105 2.78 16.67 10.21
CA PHE A 105 3.12 16.24 11.56
C PHE A 105 4.56 16.63 11.90
N PRO A 106 4.82 17.09 13.15
CA PRO A 106 6.20 17.32 13.57
C PRO A 106 6.99 16.03 13.60
N ARG A 107 8.24 16.10 13.21
CA ARG A 107 9.15 14.96 13.19
C ARG A 107 9.93 14.86 14.49
#